data_2ea7fa8c574ac565027c5b731c62540f
#
_entry.id   2ea7fa8c574ac565027c5b731c62540f
#
_cell.length_a   1.000
_cell.length_b   1.000
_cell.length_c   1.000
_cell.angle_alpha   90.00
_cell.angle_beta   90.00
_cell.angle_gamma   90.00
#
_symmetry.space_group_name_H-M   'P 1'
#
loop_
_entity.id
_entity.type
_entity.pdbx_description
1 polymer ?
#
loop_
_entity_poly.entity_id
_entity_poly.type
_entity_poly.pdbx_seq_one_letter_code
_entity_poly.pdbx_strand_id
1 'polypeptide(L)'
;MTLYVDADAFPNLLKPILFKAIKRLNLKTVVISNKKVTIGNSSLINYIIVELGADEADNKIVELIKENDLAITADIPLANRIIEKKAHAIDHRGELFTEDNIKEYLAMRNLMQELRDSGEITKGPKPFSKNDVQKFANQLNMFLQKYCKVQ
;
A
#
# COMPACT_ATOMS: atom_id res chain seq x y z
N MET A 1 -12.92 -1.61 -9.92
CA MET A 1 -11.71 -1.65 -9.04
C MET A 1 -11.97 -0.87 -7.78
N THR A 2 -11.64 -1.44 -6.65
CA THR A 2 -11.63 -0.76 -5.36
C THR A 2 -10.19 -0.59 -4.90
N LEU A 3 -9.88 0.58 -4.35
CA LEU A 3 -8.56 0.90 -3.79
C LEU A 3 -8.58 0.65 -2.29
N TYR A 4 -7.59 -0.09 -1.79
CA TYR A 4 -7.40 -0.34 -0.35
C TYR A 4 -6.11 0.32 0.10
N VAL A 5 -6.16 1.05 1.20
CA VAL A 5 -4.99 1.74 1.73
C VAL A 5 -4.69 1.20 3.13
N ASP A 6 -3.51 0.61 3.27
CA ASP A 6 -2.94 0.25 4.58
C ASP A 6 -2.37 1.53 5.18
N ALA A 7 -3.10 2.12 6.12
CA ALA A 7 -2.84 3.49 6.53
C ALA A 7 -2.07 3.62 7.85
N ASP A 8 -1.67 2.51 8.49
CA ASP A 8 -0.98 2.58 9.78
C ASP A 8 0.38 3.28 9.73
N ALA A 9 1.06 3.21 8.61
CA ALA A 9 2.34 3.91 8.41
C ALA A 9 2.34 4.70 7.10
N PHE A 10 1.19 5.19 6.68
CA PHE A 10 1.06 5.88 5.40
C PHE A 10 1.68 7.28 5.48
N PRO A 11 2.64 7.60 4.59
CA PRO A 11 3.32 8.91 4.62
C PRO A 11 2.36 10.07 4.36
N ASN A 12 2.44 11.10 5.18
CA ASN A 12 1.59 12.30 5.03
C ASN A 12 1.79 12.96 3.67
N LEU A 13 3.01 12.93 3.13
CA LEU A 13 3.31 13.53 1.83
C LEU A 13 2.55 12.91 0.67
N LEU A 14 2.11 11.65 0.82
CA LEU A 14 1.36 10.95 -0.24
C LEU A 14 -0.15 11.20 -0.18
N LYS A 15 -0.66 11.72 0.93
CA LYS A 15 -2.10 11.92 1.10
C LYS A 15 -2.71 12.81 0.03
N PRO A 16 -2.16 14.00 -0.29
CA PRO A 16 -2.73 14.84 -1.33
C PRO A 16 -2.72 14.18 -2.72
N ILE A 17 -1.65 13.45 -3.03
CA ILE A 17 -1.52 12.76 -4.32
C ILE A 17 -2.59 11.70 -4.47
N LEU A 18 -2.76 10.89 -3.43
CA LEU A 18 -3.76 9.83 -3.43
C LEU A 18 -5.18 10.41 -3.50
N PHE A 19 -5.45 11.46 -2.73
CA PHE A 19 -6.77 12.09 -2.71
C PHE A 19 -7.15 12.65 -4.08
N LYS A 20 -6.20 13.31 -4.76
CA LYS A 20 -6.42 13.81 -6.13
C LYS A 20 -6.78 12.68 -7.10
N ALA A 21 -6.06 11.55 -7.02
CA ALA A 21 -6.33 10.41 -7.89
C ALA A 21 -7.72 9.82 -7.61
N ILE A 22 -8.11 9.70 -6.35
CA ILE A 22 -9.42 9.19 -5.94
C ILE A 22 -10.52 10.05 -6.55
N LYS A 23 -10.41 11.36 -6.41
CA LYS A 23 -11.41 12.31 -6.92
C LYS A 23 -11.47 12.33 -8.44
N ARG A 24 -10.30 12.37 -9.08
CA ARG A 24 -10.22 12.46 -10.54
C ARG A 24 -10.85 11.24 -11.22
N LEU A 25 -10.65 10.06 -10.66
CA LEU A 25 -11.09 8.81 -11.28
C LEU A 25 -12.32 8.19 -10.62
N ASN A 26 -12.93 8.88 -9.66
CA ASN A 26 -14.06 8.36 -8.89
C ASN A 26 -13.78 6.98 -8.30
N LEU A 27 -12.60 6.83 -7.69
CA LEU A 27 -12.16 5.56 -7.14
C LEU A 27 -12.84 5.28 -5.79
N LYS A 28 -13.58 4.18 -5.73
CA LYS A 28 -14.06 3.67 -4.47
C LYS A 28 -12.86 3.23 -3.64
N THR A 29 -12.73 3.77 -2.42
CA THR A 29 -11.53 3.61 -1.61
C THR A 29 -11.89 3.19 -0.20
N VAL A 30 -11.13 2.25 0.35
CA VAL A 30 -11.26 1.79 1.72
C VAL A 30 -9.92 2.03 2.42
N VAL A 31 -9.93 2.86 3.46
CA VAL A 31 -8.74 3.16 4.26
C VAL A 31 -8.83 2.39 5.56
N ILE A 32 -7.85 1.54 5.82
CA ILE A 32 -7.85 0.65 6.97
C ILE A 32 -6.65 0.95 7.86
N SER A 33 -6.90 1.14 9.16
CA SER A 33 -5.86 1.45 10.14
C SER A 33 -6.32 1.07 11.54
N ASN A 34 -5.36 0.97 12.47
CA ASN A 34 -5.68 0.75 13.88
C ASN A 34 -5.89 2.06 14.66
N LYS A 35 -5.80 3.20 13.98
CA LYS A 35 -6.02 4.53 14.55
C LYS A 35 -6.69 5.41 13.50
N LYS A 36 -7.21 6.54 13.93
CA LYS A 36 -7.84 7.46 12.98
C LYS A 36 -6.80 8.09 12.06
N VAL A 37 -6.93 7.83 10.77
CA VAL A 37 -6.10 8.43 9.71
C VAL A 37 -7.04 8.99 8.66
N THR A 38 -6.86 10.26 8.29
CA THR A 38 -7.68 10.90 7.28
C THR A 38 -6.86 11.21 6.03
N ILE A 39 -7.31 10.72 4.88
CA ILE A 39 -6.72 11.02 3.57
C ILE A 39 -7.35 12.28 2.99
N GLY A 40 -8.65 12.40 3.11
CA GLY A 40 -9.42 13.54 2.67
C GLY A 40 -10.90 13.30 2.91
N ASN A 41 -11.72 14.31 2.65
CA ASN A 41 -13.16 14.22 2.86
C ASN A 41 -13.86 13.97 1.50
N SER A 42 -14.35 12.75 1.33
CA SER A 42 -15.06 12.35 0.11
C SER A 42 -15.99 11.19 0.41
N SER A 43 -17.15 11.16 -0.23
CA SER A 43 -18.09 10.05 -0.12
C SER A 43 -17.54 8.76 -0.74
N LEU A 44 -16.47 8.87 -1.55
CA LEU A 44 -15.79 7.72 -2.15
C LEU A 44 -14.93 6.95 -1.16
N ILE A 45 -14.57 7.58 -0.03
CA ILE A 45 -13.65 6.99 0.94
C ILE A 45 -14.41 6.47 2.14
N ASN A 46 -14.24 5.17 2.39
CA ASN A 46 -14.76 4.52 3.59
C ASN A 46 -13.59 4.23 4.53
N TYR A 47 -13.68 4.71 5.77
CA TYR A 47 -12.63 4.52 6.78
C TYR A 47 -13.03 3.39 7.71
N ILE A 48 -12.15 2.39 7.86
CA ILE A 48 -12.36 1.27 8.77
C ILE A 48 -11.24 1.30 9.80
N ILE A 49 -11.62 1.43 11.08
CA ILE A 49 -10.67 1.35 12.19
C ILE A 49 -10.77 -0.05 12.78
N VAL A 50 -9.63 -0.74 12.82
CA VAL A 50 -9.53 -2.09 13.38
C VAL A 50 -8.92 -1.99 14.77
N GLU A 51 -9.02 -3.08 15.56
CA GLU A 51 -8.43 -3.13 16.88
C GLU A 51 -6.91 -3.13 16.81
N LEU A 52 -6.25 -2.63 17.86
CA LEU A 52 -4.81 -2.73 18.02
C LEU A 52 -4.42 -4.21 18.12
N GLY A 53 -3.45 -4.59 17.32
CA GLY A 53 -2.95 -5.95 17.32
C GLY A 53 -2.14 -6.19 16.07
N ALA A 54 -1.19 -7.11 16.14
CA ALA A 54 -0.41 -7.50 15.00
C ALA A 54 -1.36 -8.06 13.92
N ASP A 55 -1.19 -7.58 12.70
CA ASP A 55 -1.88 -8.08 11.51
C ASP A 55 -3.39 -7.85 11.44
N GLU A 56 -3.98 -7.09 12.36
CA GLU A 56 -5.43 -6.84 12.31
C GLU A 56 -5.84 -6.07 11.05
N ALA A 57 -5.10 -5.01 10.70
CA ALA A 57 -5.35 -4.26 9.48
C ALA A 57 -5.07 -5.11 8.24
N ASP A 58 -4.00 -5.88 8.26
CA ASP A 58 -3.62 -6.77 7.15
C ASP A 58 -4.71 -7.80 6.89
N ASN A 59 -5.19 -8.45 7.93
CA ASN A 59 -6.24 -9.46 7.81
C ASN A 59 -7.52 -8.87 7.25
N LYS A 60 -7.86 -7.65 7.66
CA LYS A 60 -9.05 -6.97 7.16
C LYS A 60 -8.93 -6.66 5.66
N ILE A 61 -7.79 -6.19 5.23
CA ILE A 61 -7.54 -5.92 3.81
C ILE A 61 -7.67 -7.21 2.99
N VAL A 62 -7.02 -8.28 3.43
CA VAL A 62 -7.06 -9.57 2.72
C VAL A 62 -8.48 -10.13 2.68
N GLU A 63 -9.25 -9.96 3.76
CA GLU A 63 -10.65 -10.38 3.81
C GLU A 63 -11.50 -9.67 2.75
N LEU A 64 -11.31 -8.36 2.58
CA LEU A 64 -12.16 -7.53 1.73
C LEU A 64 -11.72 -7.46 0.27
N ILE A 65 -10.42 -7.53 0.01
CA ILE A 65 -9.88 -7.30 -1.33
C ILE A 65 -10.28 -8.43 -2.28
N LYS A 66 -10.56 -8.05 -3.52
CA LYS A 66 -10.97 -8.99 -4.57
C LYS A 66 -9.99 -8.93 -5.73
N GLU A 67 -10.08 -9.93 -6.61
CA GLU A 67 -9.30 -9.97 -7.84
C GLU A 67 -9.37 -8.65 -8.59
N ASN A 68 -8.24 -8.15 -9.06
CA ASN A 68 -8.06 -6.91 -9.80
C ASN A 68 -8.20 -5.62 -8.97
N ASP A 69 -8.45 -5.70 -7.67
CA ASP A 69 -8.38 -4.53 -6.81
C ASP A 69 -6.93 -4.11 -6.59
N LEU A 70 -6.72 -2.87 -6.15
CA LEU A 70 -5.39 -2.35 -5.85
C LEU A 70 -5.26 -2.05 -4.36
N ALA A 71 -4.16 -2.48 -3.77
CA ALA A 71 -3.80 -2.10 -2.41
C ALA A 71 -2.53 -1.26 -2.40
N ILE A 72 -2.46 -0.29 -1.49
CA ILE A 72 -1.25 0.49 -1.25
C ILE A 72 -0.73 0.11 0.13
N THR A 73 0.43 -0.49 0.18
CA THR A 73 1.07 -0.94 1.42
C THR A 73 2.58 -1.08 1.26
N ALA A 74 3.30 -0.75 2.32
CA ALA A 74 4.75 -0.99 2.39
C ALA A 74 5.08 -2.34 3.06
N ASP A 75 4.07 -3.07 3.51
CA ASP A 75 4.23 -4.36 4.18
C ASP A 75 4.35 -5.47 3.13
N ILE A 76 5.56 -6.02 2.99
CA ILE A 76 5.84 -7.01 1.95
C ILE A 76 5.09 -8.33 2.19
N PRO A 77 5.00 -8.88 3.41
CA PRO A 77 4.15 -10.05 3.64
C PRO A 77 2.69 -9.82 3.27
N LEU A 78 2.13 -8.65 3.56
CA LEU A 78 0.77 -8.30 3.15
C LEU A 78 0.67 -8.24 1.63
N ALA A 79 1.62 -7.59 0.95
CA ALA A 79 1.64 -7.52 -0.51
C ALA A 79 1.63 -8.91 -1.14
N ASN A 80 2.38 -9.86 -0.56
CA ASN A 80 2.39 -11.24 -1.04
C ASN A 80 1.00 -11.88 -0.93
N ARG A 81 0.31 -11.69 0.19
CA ARG A 81 -1.05 -12.21 0.38
C ARG A 81 -2.03 -11.61 -0.62
N ILE A 82 -1.88 -10.33 -0.92
CA ILE A 82 -2.71 -9.61 -1.90
C ILE A 82 -2.51 -10.19 -3.29
N ILE A 83 -1.25 -10.41 -3.69
CA ILE A 83 -0.92 -10.97 -5.00
C ILE A 83 -1.44 -12.40 -5.14
N GLU A 84 -1.42 -13.19 -4.08
CA GLU A 84 -1.99 -14.54 -4.08
C GLU A 84 -3.49 -14.53 -4.38
N LYS A 85 -4.19 -13.44 -4.05
CA LYS A 85 -5.61 -13.27 -4.38
C LYS A 85 -5.84 -12.68 -5.77
N LYS A 86 -4.80 -12.54 -6.59
CA LYS A 86 -4.87 -11.95 -7.92
C LYS A 86 -5.25 -10.47 -7.92
N ALA A 87 -5.01 -9.80 -6.82
CA ALA A 87 -5.11 -8.36 -6.72
C ALA A 87 -3.72 -7.74 -6.91
N HIS A 88 -3.65 -6.41 -6.89
CA HIS A 88 -2.41 -5.67 -7.16
C HIS A 88 -1.95 -4.91 -5.91
N ALA A 89 -0.66 -4.68 -5.79
CA ALA A 89 -0.10 -3.92 -4.67
C ALA A 89 1.01 -2.98 -5.14
N ILE A 90 0.97 -1.74 -4.65
CA ILE A 90 2.00 -0.72 -4.87
C ILE A 90 2.47 -0.25 -3.51
N ASP A 91 3.79 -0.10 -3.34
CA ASP A 91 4.31 0.41 -2.08
C ASP A 91 4.39 1.94 -2.06
N HIS A 92 4.75 2.50 -0.90
CA HIS A 92 4.81 3.95 -0.69
C HIS A 92 5.92 4.62 -1.52
N ARG A 93 6.88 3.87 -2.03
CA ARG A 93 8.02 4.38 -2.79
C ARG A 93 7.90 4.14 -4.29
N GLY A 94 6.72 3.69 -4.74
CA GLY A 94 6.41 3.52 -6.15
C GLY A 94 6.78 2.18 -6.75
N GLU A 95 7.06 1.16 -5.93
CA GLU A 95 7.29 -0.19 -6.44
C GLU A 95 5.98 -0.91 -6.68
N LEU A 96 5.82 -1.48 -7.86
CA LEU A 96 4.68 -2.36 -8.15
C LEU A 96 5.11 -3.79 -7.86
N PHE A 97 4.43 -4.42 -6.91
CA PHE A 97 4.68 -5.83 -6.60
C PHE A 97 3.97 -6.73 -7.60
N THR A 98 4.65 -7.78 -8.03
CA THR A 98 4.14 -8.75 -9.00
C THR A 98 4.44 -10.17 -8.53
N GLU A 99 3.82 -11.16 -9.17
CA GLU A 99 4.16 -12.57 -8.91
C GLU A 99 5.65 -12.83 -9.16
N ASP A 100 6.23 -12.15 -10.15
CA ASP A 100 7.63 -12.34 -10.52
C ASP A 100 8.60 -11.76 -9.51
N ASN A 101 8.29 -10.62 -8.88
CA ASN A 101 9.24 -9.94 -8.00
C ASN A 101 8.97 -10.10 -6.50
N ILE A 102 7.77 -10.52 -6.10
CA ILE A 102 7.40 -10.53 -4.68
C ILE A 102 8.26 -11.49 -3.85
N LYS A 103 8.66 -12.60 -4.43
CA LYS A 103 9.49 -13.59 -3.71
C LYS A 103 10.88 -13.05 -3.39
N GLU A 104 11.45 -12.26 -4.28
CA GLU A 104 12.74 -11.60 -4.05
C GLU A 104 12.62 -10.55 -2.94
N TYR A 105 11.53 -9.78 -2.93
CA TYR A 105 11.26 -8.81 -1.86
C TYR A 105 11.10 -9.50 -0.51
N LEU A 106 10.38 -10.62 -0.47
CA LEU A 106 10.21 -11.41 0.77
C LEU A 106 11.56 -11.94 1.27
N ALA A 107 12.36 -12.51 0.38
CA ALA A 107 13.67 -13.06 0.73
C ALA A 107 14.59 -11.96 1.28
N MET A 108 14.63 -10.82 0.64
CA MET A 108 15.43 -9.67 1.09
C MET A 108 14.94 -9.15 2.44
N ARG A 109 13.63 -9.01 2.62
CA ARG A 109 13.05 -8.58 3.89
C ARG A 109 13.46 -9.52 5.02
N ASN A 110 13.35 -10.82 4.79
CA ASN A 110 13.69 -11.83 5.81
C ASN A 110 15.19 -11.79 6.14
N LEU A 111 16.04 -11.66 5.13
CA LEU A 111 17.47 -11.54 5.33
C LEU A 111 17.82 -10.31 6.16
N MET A 112 17.27 -9.16 5.81
CA MET A 112 17.52 -7.92 6.54
C MET A 112 17.03 -8.01 7.98
N GLN A 113 15.91 -8.70 8.22
CA GLN A 113 15.41 -8.91 9.57
C GLN A 113 16.36 -9.78 10.39
N GLU A 114 16.88 -10.86 9.82
CA GLU A 114 17.88 -11.71 10.48
C GLU A 114 19.14 -10.92 10.83
N LEU A 115 19.61 -10.06 9.93
CA LEU A 115 20.79 -9.22 10.16
C LEU A 115 20.56 -8.22 11.31
N ARG A 116 19.35 -7.65 11.40
CA ARG A 116 19.01 -6.77 12.52
C ARG A 116 18.94 -7.53 13.83
N ASP A 117 18.31 -8.69 13.83
CA ASP A 117 18.16 -9.53 15.02
C ASP A 117 19.51 -10.01 15.56
N SER A 118 20.48 -10.26 14.66
CA SER A 118 21.84 -10.64 15.05
C SER A 118 22.73 -9.46 15.42
N GLY A 119 22.26 -8.22 15.24
CA GLY A 119 23.01 -7.01 15.52
C GLY A 119 24.02 -6.62 14.45
N GLU A 120 24.05 -7.30 13.32
CA GLU A 120 25.01 -7.00 12.24
C GLU A 120 24.67 -5.73 11.49
N ILE A 121 23.38 -5.35 11.44
CA ILE A 121 22.95 -4.05 10.92
C ILE A 121 22.00 -3.39 11.91
N THR A 122 22.10 -2.07 12.02
CA THR A 122 21.27 -1.27 12.92
C THR A 122 20.41 -0.26 12.19
N LYS A 123 20.69 -0.04 10.89
CA LYS A 123 19.97 0.94 10.10
C LYS A 123 18.72 0.34 9.48
N GLY A 124 17.61 1.03 9.61
CA GLY A 124 16.39 0.74 8.88
C GLY A 124 16.43 1.28 7.45
N PRO A 125 15.29 1.28 6.75
CA PRO A 125 15.20 1.85 5.40
C PRO A 125 15.56 3.33 5.39
N LYS A 126 15.97 3.84 4.22
CA LYS A 126 16.23 5.26 4.04
C LYS A 126 14.99 6.08 4.38
N PRO A 127 15.15 7.29 4.94
CA PRO A 127 14.01 8.17 5.17
C PRO A 127 13.22 8.42 3.87
N PHE A 128 11.93 8.58 4.03
CA PHE A 128 11.03 8.89 2.91
C PHE A 128 11.38 10.26 2.34
N SER A 129 11.52 10.35 1.01
CA SER A 129 12.03 11.54 0.32
C SER A 129 11.07 12.05 -0.76
N LYS A 130 11.37 13.23 -1.30
CA LYS A 130 10.64 13.79 -2.45
C LYS A 130 10.74 12.92 -3.69
N ASN A 131 11.89 12.22 -3.87
CA ASN A 131 12.03 11.26 -4.97
C ASN A 131 11.03 10.11 -4.83
N ASP A 132 10.82 9.64 -3.60
CA ASP A 132 9.84 8.59 -3.32
C ASP A 132 8.43 9.06 -3.66
N VAL A 133 8.10 10.31 -3.32
CA VAL A 133 6.80 10.91 -3.67
C VAL A 133 6.59 10.90 -5.18
N GLN A 134 7.61 11.32 -5.94
CA GLN A 134 7.52 11.37 -7.39
C GLN A 134 7.37 9.98 -8.00
N LYS A 135 8.15 9.02 -7.51
CA LYS A 135 8.05 7.62 -7.96
C LYS A 135 6.67 7.03 -7.68
N PHE A 136 6.14 7.29 -6.49
CA PHE A 136 4.81 6.83 -6.13
C PHE A 136 3.75 7.43 -7.07
N ALA A 137 3.79 8.74 -7.28
CA ALA A 137 2.84 9.43 -8.16
C ALA A 137 2.90 8.86 -9.58
N ASN A 138 4.11 8.66 -10.10
CA ASN A 138 4.29 8.12 -11.45
C ASN A 138 3.74 6.69 -11.56
N GLN A 139 4.07 5.83 -10.61
CA GLN A 139 3.62 4.44 -10.63
C GLN A 139 2.10 4.36 -10.49
N LEU A 140 1.53 5.13 -9.56
CA LEU A 140 0.09 5.15 -9.36
C LEU A 140 -0.64 5.61 -10.63
N ASN A 141 -0.16 6.68 -11.27
CA ASN A 141 -0.75 7.18 -12.50
C ASN A 141 -0.67 6.16 -13.64
N MET A 142 0.49 5.53 -13.81
CA MET A 142 0.67 4.51 -14.84
C MET A 142 -0.28 3.32 -14.61
N PHE A 143 -0.37 2.87 -13.37
CA PHE A 143 -1.24 1.76 -13.02
C PHE A 143 -2.71 2.11 -13.29
N LEU A 144 -3.16 3.28 -12.83
CA LEU A 144 -4.55 3.68 -12.97
C LEU A 144 -4.93 3.92 -14.43
N GLN A 145 -4.03 4.43 -15.26
CA GLN A 145 -4.27 4.57 -16.70
C GLN A 145 -4.49 3.21 -17.36
N LYS A 146 -3.77 2.21 -16.91
CA LYS A 146 -3.84 0.85 -17.49
C LYS A 146 -5.10 0.10 -17.04
N TYR A 147 -5.46 0.20 -15.76
CA TYR A 147 -6.49 -0.64 -15.17
C TYR A 147 -7.79 0.10 -14.85
N CYS A 148 -7.79 1.42 -14.85
CA CYS A 148 -8.95 2.24 -14.52
C CYS A 148 -9.23 3.18 -15.69
N LYS A 149 -10.11 2.75 -16.59
CA LYS A 149 -10.46 3.58 -17.73
C LYS A 149 -11.44 4.67 -17.30
N VAL A 150 -11.06 5.92 -17.56
CA VAL A 150 -11.96 7.05 -17.38
C VAL A 150 -12.88 7.10 -18.59
N GLN A 151 -14.15 7.05 -18.31
CA GLN A 151 -15.16 7.21 -19.36
C GLN A 151 -15.59 8.65 -19.46
#